data_06ef92061e9bda43311225ad744a3a81
#
_entry.id   06ef92061e9bda43311225ad744a3a81
#
_cell.length_a   1.000
_cell.length_b   1.000
_cell.length_c   1.000
_cell.angle_alpha   90.00
_cell.angle_beta   90.00
_cell.angle_gamma   90.00
#
_symmetry.space_group_name_H-M   'P 1'
#
loop_
_entity.id
_entity.type
_entity.pdbx_description
1 polymer ?
#
loop_
_entity_poly.entity_id
_entity_poly.type
_entity_poly.pdbx_seq_one_letter_code
_entity_poly.pdbx_strand_id
1 'polypeptide(L)'
;MNLSIYGFDGNTGCRPDTTLEFEDRDFYIPESVDRIDFAPAIFIRMTRAGKCISPAFAERYYEAVCPGLLLYASGHPSAALFDHSSIVPRTFFSKHTLEEESNVFELKADGCGIFRFSPSAD
;
A
#
# COMPACT_ATOMS: atom_id res chain seq x y z
N MET A 1 8.75 -6.08 -11.16
CA MET A 1 7.42 -5.51 -10.85
C MET A 1 7.58 -4.25 -10.00
N ASN A 2 6.98 -3.17 -10.41
CA ASN A 2 7.08 -1.91 -9.66
C ASN A 2 5.72 -1.54 -9.07
N LEU A 3 5.76 -0.74 -7.99
CA LEU A 3 4.55 -0.19 -7.39
C LEU A 3 4.31 1.21 -7.94
N SER A 4 3.09 1.45 -8.39
CA SER A 4 2.60 2.81 -8.64
C SER A 4 1.73 3.22 -7.46
N ILE A 5 1.96 4.42 -6.96
CA ILE A 5 1.33 4.91 -5.74
C ILE A 5 0.47 6.12 -6.05
N TYR A 6 -0.75 6.11 -5.54
CA TYR A 6 -1.69 7.22 -5.63
C TYR A 6 -2.11 7.61 -4.21
N GLY A 7 -1.75 8.82 -3.80
CA GLY A 7 -2.13 9.34 -2.50
C GLY A 7 -3.52 9.96 -2.51
N PHE A 8 -4.18 9.98 -1.37
CA PHE A 8 -5.46 10.64 -1.20
C PHE A 8 -5.38 12.16 -1.43
N ASP A 9 -4.18 12.71 -1.32
CA ASP A 9 -3.89 14.13 -1.60
C ASP A 9 -3.68 14.44 -3.08
N GLY A 10 -3.78 13.43 -3.95
CA GLY A 10 -3.56 13.57 -5.38
C GLY A 10 -2.12 13.40 -5.83
N ASN A 11 -1.18 13.25 -4.91
CA ASN A 11 0.21 12.99 -5.25
C ASN A 11 0.40 11.58 -5.76
N THR A 12 1.34 11.40 -6.70
CA THR A 12 1.67 10.11 -7.26
C THR A 12 3.14 9.79 -7.05
N GLY A 13 3.46 8.52 -7.03
CA GLY A 13 4.83 8.05 -6.87
C GLY A 13 5.03 6.66 -7.41
N CYS A 14 6.27 6.20 -7.35
CA CYS A 14 6.63 4.86 -7.79
C CYS A 14 7.69 4.29 -6.86
N ARG A 15 7.60 2.99 -6.58
CA ARG A 15 8.61 2.26 -5.82
C ARG A 15 9.06 1.04 -6.60
N PRO A 16 10.36 0.74 -6.65
CA PRO A 16 10.85 -0.47 -7.31
C PRO A 16 10.49 -1.73 -6.51
N ASP A 17 10.54 -2.86 -7.17
CA ASP A 17 10.21 -4.15 -6.56
C ASP A 17 11.17 -4.55 -5.43
N THR A 18 12.37 -4.00 -5.39
CA THR A 18 13.32 -4.23 -4.30
C THR A 18 12.79 -3.73 -2.95
N THR A 19 11.81 -2.84 -2.94
CA THR A 19 11.20 -2.33 -1.69
C THR A 19 10.12 -3.25 -1.13
N LEU A 20 9.68 -4.27 -1.88
CA LEU A 20 8.59 -5.15 -1.47
C LEU A 20 9.01 -6.11 -0.37
N GLU A 21 8.19 -6.21 0.66
CA GLU A 21 8.31 -7.19 1.74
C GLU A 21 7.00 -7.92 1.92
N PHE A 22 7.00 -9.22 1.69
CA PHE A 22 5.80 -10.06 1.78
C PHE A 22 5.73 -10.87 3.07
N GLU A 23 6.82 -10.88 3.84
CA GLU A 23 6.91 -11.65 5.08
C GLU A 23 6.62 -10.76 6.29
N ASP A 24 6.15 -11.39 7.36
CA ASP A 24 5.99 -10.74 8.66
C ASP A 24 7.34 -10.70 9.36
N ARG A 25 8.11 -9.65 9.12
CA ARG A 25 9.47 -9.48 9.62
C ARG A 25 9.63 -8.13 10.30
N ASP A 26 10.57 -8.08 11.23
CA ASP A 26 10.98 -6.81 11.83
C ASP A 26 11.66 -5.94 10.78
N PHE A 27 11.32 -4.67 10.78
CA PHE A 27 11.98 -3.69 9.94
C PHE A 27 13.15 -3.06 10.72
N TYR A 28 14.34 -3.17 10.18
CA TYR A 28 15.55 -2.59 10.79
C TYR A 28 15.84 -1.23 10.16
N ILE A 29 15.89 -0.19 11.00
CA ILE A 29 16.13 1.19 10.55
C ILE A 29 17.61 1.31 10.15
N PRO A 30 17.93 1.74 8.91
CA PRO A 30 19.32 1.96 8.49
C PRO A 30 20.02 3.00 9.36
N GLU A 31 21.34 2.86 9.55
CA GLU A 31 22.12 3.77 10.41
C GLU A 31 22.03 5.24 10.00
N SER A 32 21.88 5.50 8.71
CA SER A 32 21.79 6.85 8.17
C SER A 32 20.41 7.50 8.36
N VAL A 33 19.47 6.78 8.95
CA VAL A 33 18.07 7.21 9.08
C VAL A 33 17.74 7.43 10.54
N ASP A 34 17.27 8.62 10.88
CA ASP A 34 16.91 8.99 12.25
C ASP A 34 15.45 8.65 12.57
N ARG A 35 14.57 8.70 11.59
CA ARG A 35 13.14 8.49 11.79
C ARG A 35 12.50 7.82 10.59
N ILE A 36 11.58 6.90 10.87
CA ILE A 36 10.74 6.26 9.86
C ILE A 36 9.31 6.76 10.02
N ASP A 37 8.76 7.33 8.96
CA ASP A 37 7.33 7.62 8.87
C ASP A 37 6.63 6.47 8.17
N PHE A 38 5.37 6.24 8.48
CA PHE A 38 4.58 5.20 7.85
C PHE A 38 3.26 5.75 7.31
N ALA A 39 2.75 5.09 6.27
CA ALA A 39 1.46 5.40 5.69
C ALA A 39 0.69 4.12 5.46
N PRO A 40 -0.58 4.04 5.92
CA PRO A 40 -1.42 2.91 5.56
C PRO A 40 -1.74 2.97 4.07
N ALA A 41 -1.86 1.79 3.47
CA ALA A 41 -2.10 1.68 2.03
C ALA A 41 -3.02 0.50 1.73
N ILE A 42 -3.73 0.60 0.62
CA ILE A 42 -4.44 -0.54 0.06
C ILE A 42 -3.71 -0.92 -1.21
N PHE A 43 -3.17 -2.14 -1.23
CA PHE A 43 -2.48 -2.69 -2.38
C PHE A 43 -3.48 -3.36 -3.31
N ILE A 44 -3.36 -3.07 -4.60
CA ILE A 44 -4.21 -3.64 -5.64
C ILE A 44 -3.33 -4.45 -6.56
N ARG A 45 -3.65 -5.73 -6.73
CA ARG A 45 -2.91 -6.62 -7.62
C ARG A 45 -3.50 -6.58 -9.01
N MET A 46 -2.71 -6.06 -9.95
CA MET A 46 -3.09 -5.99 -11.36
C MET A 46 -2.86 -7.35 -12.03
N THR A 47 -3.82 -7.77 -12.85
CA THR A 47 -3.77 -9.06 -13.54
C THR A 47 -3.59 -8.93 -15.05
N ARG A 48 -3.74 -7.71 -15.57
CA ARG A 48 -3.61 -7.44 -17.00
C ARG A 48 -2.80 -6.17 -17.21
N ALA A 49 -1.97 -6.17 -18.24
CA ALA A 49 -1.35 -4.94 -18.72
C ALA A 49 -2.40 -4.10 -19.46
N GLY A 50 -2.30 -2.78 -19.31
CA GLY A 50 -3.22 -1.88 -19.99
C GLY A 50 -2.71 -0.45 -19.98
N LYS A 51 -3.22 0.33 -20.92
CA LYS A 51 -2.90 1.74 -21.06
C LYS A 51 -4.15 2.50 -21.50
N CYS A 52 -4.34 3.68 -20.94
CA CYS A 52 -5.49 4.52 -21.27
C CYS A 52 -6.84 3.82 -21.06
N ILE A 53 -6.96 3.12 -19.93
CA ILE A 53 -8.13 2.33 -19.60
C ILE A 53 -9.25 3.24 -19.10
N SER A 54 -10.45 3.11 -19.71
CA SER A 54 -11.64 3.82 -19.24
C SER A 54 -12.04 3.33 -17.84
N PRO A 55 -12.49 4.20 -16.93
CA PRO A 55 -12.97 3.80 -15.61
C PRO A 55 -14.03 2.70 -15.65
N ALA A 56 -14.87 2.67 -16.67
CA ALA A 56 -15.90 1.64 -16.84
C ALA A 56 -15.33 0.23 -17.02
N PHE A 57 -14.08 0.11 -17.48
CA PHE A 57 -13.43 -1.18 -17.73
C PHE A 57 -12.29 -1.48 -16.74
N ALA A 58 -12.02 -0.61 -15.80
CA ALA A 58 -10.90 -0.74 -14.86
C ALA A 58 -10.98 -2.05 -14.06
N GLU A 59 -12.17 -2.48 -13.67
CA GLU A 59 -12.38 -3.72 -12.92
C GLU A 59 -11.81 -4.97 -13.58
N ARG A 60 -11.67 -4.96 -14.89
CA ARG A 60 -11.16 -6.11 -15.66
C ARG A 60 -9.66 -6.31 -15.51
N TYR A 61 -8.95 -5.34 -14.93
CA TYR A 61 -7.49 -5.30 -14.88
C TYR A 61 -6.92 -5.63 -13.52
N TYR A 62 -7.75 -5.77 -12.50
CA TYR A 62 -7.31 -6.18 -11.17
C TYR A 62 -8.25 -7.22 -10.57
N GLU A 63 -7.75 -8.02 -9.63
CA GLU A 63 -8.53 -9.11 -9.04
C GLU A 63 -8.56 -9.11 -7.52
N ALA A 64 -7.55 -8.54 -6.88
CA ALA A 64 -7.37 -8.68 -5.44
C ALA A 64 -6.85 -7.42 -4.80
N VAL A 65 -7.24 -7.23 -3.55
CA VAL A 65 -6.84 -6.08 -2.73
C VAL A 65 -6.32 -6.56 -1.39
N CYS A 66 -5.44 -5.77 -0.78
CA CYS A 66 -4.91 -6.08 0.54
C CYS A 66 -4.49 -4.80 1.26
N PRO A 67 -4.87 -4.62 2.52
CA PRO A 67 -4.32 -3.52 3.31
C PRO A 67 -2.86 -3.81 3.64
N GLY A 68 -2.05 -2.77 3.65
CA GLY A 68 -0.63 -2.88 3.97
C GLY A 68 -0.06 -1.55 4.41
N LEU A 69 1.26 -1.43 4.32
CA LEU A 69 1.98 -0.33 4.92
C LEU A 69 3.12 0.13 4.01
N LEU A 70 3.28 1.43 3.87
CA LEU A 70 4.42 2.05 3.23
C LEU A 70 5.26 2.77 4.27
N LEU A 71 6.57 2.54 4.24
CA LEU A 71 7.52 3.18 5.15
C LEU A 71 8.37 4.21 4.39
N TYR A 72 8.67 5.31 5.06
CA TYR A 72 9.46 6.40 4.52
C TYR A 72 10.54 6.83 5.52
N ALA A 73 11.78 6.94 5.04
CA ALA A 73 12.88 7.48 5.84
C ALA A 73 12.76 9.01 5.83
N SER A 74 12.28 9.58 6.92
CA SER A 74 12.04 11.02 7.03
C SER A 74 13.34 11.82 6.85
N GLY A 75 13.30 12.81 5.97
CA GLY A 75 14.44 13.69 5.73
C GLY A 75 15.58 13.10 4.90
N HIS A 76 15.45 11.85 4.45
CA HIS A 76 16.47 11.20 3.62
C HIS A 76 16.18 11.42 2.13
N PRO A 77 17.21 11.66 1.28
CA PRO A 77 17.01 11.85 -0.16
C PRO A 77 16.34 10.67 -0.87
N SER A 78 16.55 9.45 -0.36
CA SER A 78 15.97 8.23 -0.93
C SER A 78 14.87 7.65 -0.05
N ALA A 79 14.04 8.50 0.54
CA ALA A 79 13.06 8.15 1.55
C ALA A 79 12.16 6.95 1.19
N ALA A 80 11.84 6.80 -0.07
CA ALA A 80 10.90 5.78 -0.54
C ALA A 80 11.59 4.58 -1.22
N LEU A 81 12.93 4.48 -1.16
CA LEU A 81 13.68 3.50 -1.94
C LEU A 81 14.38 2.42 -1.10
N PHE A 82 14.19 2.40 0.22
CA PHE A 82 14.82 1.40 1.07
C PHE A 82 14.21 0.02 0.88
N ASP A 83 15.04 -1.01 0.96
CA ASP A 83 14.58 -2.39 0.95
C ASP A 83 13.61 -2.64 2.10
N HIS A 84 12.64 -3.52 1.88
CA HIS A 84 11.63 -3.92 2.86
C HIS A 84 10.72 -2.77 3.35
N SER A 85 10.64 -1.67 2.61
CA SER A 85 9.85 -0.49 3.01
C SER A 85 8.42 -0.49 2.46
N SER A 86 8.06 -1.43 1.59
CA SER A 86 6.70 -1.62 1.09
C SER A 86 6.18 -2.95 1.59
N ILE A 87 5.40 -2.92 2.67
CA ILE A 87 4.94 -4.12 3.36
C ILE A 87 3.61 -4.57 2.79
N VAL A 88 3.64 -5.68 2.06
CA VAL A 88 2.48 -6.25 1.38
C VAL A 88 2.21 -7.63 1.96
N PRO A 89 1.14 -7.81 2.74
CA PRO A 89 0.80 -9.13 3.28
C PRO A 89 0.59 -10.16 2.18
N ARG A 90 0.87 -11.42 2.47
CA ARG A 90 0.71 -12.50 1.48
C ARG A 90 -0.73 -12.81 1.14
N THR A 91 -1.64 -12.57 2.08
CA THR A 91 -3.05 -12.87 1.90
C THR A 91 -3.77 -11.70 1.27
N PHE A 92 -4.25 -11.89 0.05
CA PHE A 92 -5.05 -10.91 -0.66
C PHE A 92 -6.53 -11.30 -0.59
N PHE A 93 -7.37 -10.29 -0.52
CA PHE A 93 -8.82 -10.45 -0.53
C PHE A 93 -9.36 -10.19 -1.93
N SER A 94 -10.51 -10.78 -2.25
CA SER A 94 -11.20 -10.50 -3.51
C SER A 94 -11.44 -9.00 -3.68
N LYS A 95 -11.38 -8.51 -4.92
CA LYS A 95 -11.70 -7.11 -5.23
C LYS A 95 -13.09 -6.69 -4.75
N HIS A 96 -14.02 -7.63 -4.65
CA HIS A 96 -15.38 -7.37 -4.17
C HIS A 96 -15.44 -6.98 -2.70
N THR A 97 -14.35 -7.17 -1.95
CA THR A 97 -14.22 -6.70 -0.57
C THR A 97 -14.42 -5.19 -0.45
N LEU A 98 -14.00 -4.43 -1.47
CA LEU A 98 -14.17 -2.98 -1.50
C LEU A 98 -15.61 -2.54 -1.77
N GLU A 99 -16.44 -3.44 -2.28
CA GLU A 99 -17.84 -3.16 -2.59
C GLU A 99 -18.77 -3.34 -1.38
N GLU A 100 -18.31 -4.03 -0.34
CA GLU A 100 -19.10 -4.32 0.84
C GLU A 100 -18.94 -3.21 1.88
N GLU A 101 -20.04 -2.53 2.22
CA GLU A 101 -20.04 -1.42 3.14
C GLU A 101 -19.63 -1.78 4.57
N SER A 102 -19.85 -3.05 4.97
CA SER A 102 -19.53 -3.55 6.30
C SER A 102 -18.02 -3.79 6.51
N ASN A 103 -17.24 -3.83 5.45
CA ASN A 103 -15.80 -4.06 5.54
C ASN A 103 -15.06 -2.79 5.95
N VAL A 104 -14.10 -2.96 6.85
CA VAL A 104 -13.28 -1.86 7.36
C VAL A 104 -11.81 -2.28 7.31
N PHE A 105 -10.98 -1.41 6.76
CA PHE A 105 -9.53 -1.54 6.81
C PHE A 105 -9.01 -0.70 7.95
N GLU A 106 -8.25 -1.31 8.85
CA GLU A 106 -7.79 -0.63 10.06
C GLU A 106 -6.30 -0.88 10.27
N LEU A 107 -5.58 0.18 10.65
CA LEU A 107 -4.19 0.10 11.09
C LEU A 107 -4.12 0.37 12.59
N LYS A 108 -3.52 -0.55 13.32
CA LYS A 108 -3.30 -0.42 14.75
C LYS A 108 -1.82 -0.39 15.07
N ALA A 109 -1.45 0.44 16.03
CA ALA A 109 -0.11 0.47 16.60
C ALA A 109 -0.24 0.22 18.09
N ASP A 110 0.45 -0.82 18.62
CA ASP A 110 0.43 -1.21 20.03
C ASP A 110 -1.01 -1.39 20.57
N GLY A 111 -1.88 -1.95 19.75
CA GLY A 111 -3.28 -2.18 20.12
C GLY A 111 -4.21 -0.99 19.94
N CYS A 112 -3.68 0.19 19.62
CA CYS A 112 -4.47 1.39 19.39
C CYS A 112 -4.70 1.62 17.90
N GLY A 113 -5.96 1.85 17.50
CA GLY A 113 -6.30 2.19 16.13
C GLY A 113 -5.80 3.58 15.76
N ILE A 114 -5.01 3.69 14.68
CA ILE A 114 -4.45 4.95 14.21
C ILE A 114 -4.95 5.35 12.84
N PHE A 115 -5.54 4.42 12.10
CA PHE A 115 -6.13 4.69 10.79
C PHE A 115 -7.28 3.71 10.54
N ARG A 116 -8.34 4.24 9.93
CA ARG A 116 -9.51 3.44 9.58
C ARG A 116 -10.05 3.90 8.23
N PHE A 117 -10.34 2.95 7.36
CA PHE A 117 -10.91 3.21 6.04
C PHE A 117 -12.11 2.30 5.82
N SER A 118 -13.22 2.91 5.38
CA SER A 118 -14.41 2.18 4.96
C SER A 118 -14.71 2.52 3.50
N PRO A 119 -14.91 1.52 2.62
CA PRO A 119 -15.23 1.78 1.22
C PRO A 119 -16.49 2.59 1.00
N SER A 120 -17.42 2.56 1.94
CA SER A 120 -18.68 3.32 1.85
C SER A 120 -18.53 4.80 2.20
N ALA A 121 -17.37 5.21 2.70
CA ALA A 121 -17.14 6.58 3.17
C ALA A 121 -16.68 7.54 2.07
N ASP A 122 -16.63 7.11 0.83
CA ASP A 122 -16.23 7.96 -0.30
C ASP A 122 -17.30 9.03 -0.62
#